data_3496837fe7e27d2dd03d830d88656573
#
_entry.id   3496837fe7e27d2dd03d830d88656573
#
_cell.length_a   1.000
_cell.length_b   1.000
_cell.length_c   1.000
_cell.angle_alpha   90.00
_cell.angle_beta   90.00
_cell.angle_gamma   90.00
#
_symmetry.space_group_name_H-M   'P 1'
#
loop_
_entity.id
_entity.type
_entity.pdbx_description
1 polymer ?
#
loop_
_entity_poly.entity_id
_entity_poly.type
_entity_poly.pdbx_seq_one_letter_code
_entity_poly.pdbx_strand_id
1 'polypeptide(L)'
;SSIEASGAIEIDLTQQPNQSVTVNTLREYLPNVKTEVVDGKLKIYSTDNLIKPVIKVQIGIDSLSTIEARGASDIDFKNSFALKDLNIILRGTSKADIKLSSAQKLEFDIQGAGKIHASGVADTLNIRGDGASKIDTEKLGSKVVRIELNGASHAEVFASESFDGHAFGVSKIS
;
A
#
# COMPACT_ATOMS: atom_id res chain seq x y z
N SER A 1 -3.45 -6.75 12.27
CA SER A 1 -1.97 -6.75 12.10
C SER A 1 -1.52 -5.57 11.26
N SER A 2 -0.31 -5.10 11.48
CA SER A 2 0.29 -3.96 10.76
C SER A 2 1.67 -4.32 10.21
N ILE A 3 2.04 -3.74 9.07
CA ILE A 3 3.33 -3.92 8.41
C ILE A 3 3.96 -2.56 8.15
N GLU A 4 5.24 -2.40 8.45
CA GLU A 4 6.05 -1.24 8.12
C GLU A 4 7.28 -1.69 7.34
N ALA A 5 7.49 -1.16 6.15
CA ALA A 5 8.65 -1.42 5.32
C ALA A 5 9.43 -0.14 5.04
N SER A 6 10.75 -0.19 5.17
CA SER A 6 11.64 0.94 4.92
C SER A 6 12.79 0.54 4.01
N GLY A 7 12.95 1.23 2.90
CA GLY A 7 14.01 0.99 1.92
C GLY A 7 13.49 0.66 0.53
N ALA A 8 14.23 -0.15 -0.22
CA ALA A 8 13.85 -0.69 -1.52
C ALA A 8 13.49 -2.17 -1.36
N ILE A 9 12.24 -2.45 -0.98
CA ILE A 9 11.78 -3.79 -0.60
C ILE A 9 10.55 -4.14 -1.44
N GLU A 10 10.56 -5.32 -2.06
CA GLU A 10 9.37 -5.92 -2.68
C GLU A 10 8.64 -6.78 -1.65
N ILE A 11 7.35 -6.55 -1.46
CA ILE A 11 6.51 -7.26 -0.50
C ILE A 11 5.37 -7.96 -1.24
N ASP A 12 5.40 -9.28 -1.22
CA ASP A 12 4.31 -10.12 -1.69
C ASP A 12 3.42 -10.51 -0.51
N LEU A 13 2.15 -10.10 -0.54
CA LEU A 13 1.17 -10.39 0.50
C LEU A 13 0.18 -11.46 0.06
N THR A 14 -0.06 -12.43 0.90
CA THR A 14 -1.06 -13.48 0.68
C THR A 14 -1.95 -13.60 1.90
N GLN A 15 -3.26 -13.45 1.73
CA GLN A 15 -4.22 -13.74 2.80
C GLN A 15 -4.32 -15.25 2.99
N GLN A 16 -3.95 -15.71 4.18
CA GLN A 16 -3.98 -17.12 4.57
C GLN A 16 -4.05 -17.26 6.09
N PRO A 17 -4.60 -18.38 6.62
CA PRO A 17 -4.74 -18.59 8.07
C PRO A 17 -3.42 -18.65 8.83
N ASN A 18 -2.38 -19.22 8.20
CA ASN A 18 -1.08 -19.38 8.83
C ASN A 18 -0.18 -18.17 8.53
N GLN A 19 0.26 -17.49 9.59
CA GLN A 19 1.21 -16.40 9.44
C GLN A 19 2.60 -16.91 9.08
N SER A 20 3.23 -16.25 8.11
CA SER A 20 4.59 -16.59 7.67
C SER A 20 5.30 -15.34 7.15
N VAL A 21 6.62 -15.31 7.32
CA VAL A 21 7.49 -14.29 6.73
C VAL A 21 8.71 -14.99 6.15
N THR A 22 8.93 -14.81 4.85
CA THR A 22 10.09 -15.37 4.13
C THR A 22 10.84 -14.26 3.44
N VAL A 23 12.12 -14.14 3.71
CA VAL A 23 13.00 -13.13 3.08
C VAL A 23 13.83 -13.82 2.01
N ASN A 24 13.76 -13.32 0.79
CA ASN A 24 14.55 -13.75 -0.37
C ASN A 24 15.45 -12.59 -0.83
N THR A 25 16.75 -12.79 -0.74
CA THR A 25 17.77 -11.83 -1.20
C THR A 25 19.09 -12.56 -1.45
N LEU A 26 20.08 -11.86 -2.01
CA LEU A 26 21.41 -12.42 -2.14
C LEU A 26 22.00 -12.73 -0.75
N ARG A 27 22.76 -13.82 -0.66
CA ARG A 27 23.34 -14.31 0.61
C ARG A 27 24.15 -13.22 1.33
N GLU A 28 24.84 -12.38 0.60
CA GLU A 28 25.66 -11.28 1.11
C GLU A 28 24.82 -10.17 1.78
N TYR A 29 23.55 -9.98 1.36
CA TYR A 29 22.66 -8.95 1.91
C TYR A 29 21.78 -9.47 3.07
N LEU A 30 21.67 -10.78 3.22
CA LEU A 30 20.79 -11.39 4.22
C LEU A 30 21.07 -10.91 5.66
N PRO A 31 22.33 -10.73 6.12
CA PRO A 31 22.61 -10.21 7.47
C PRO A 31 22.09 -8.78 7.71
N ASN A 32 21.93 -8.00 6.65
CA ASN A 32 21.54 -6.59 6.68
C ASN A 32 20.02 -6.39 6.61
N VAL A 33 19.26 -7.43 6.22
CA VAL A 33 17.79 -7.37 6.22
C VAL A 33 17.27 -7.79 7.58
N LYS A 34 16.49 -6.91 8.21
CA LYS A 34 15.88 -7.14 9.52
C LYS A 34 14.37 -7.27 9.38
N THR A 35 13.84 -8.26 10.08
CA THR A 35 12.41 -8.44 10.30
C THR A 35 12.17 -8.60 11.79
N GLU A 36 11.36 -7.75 12.37
CA GLU A 36 11.02 -7.80 13.79
C GLU A 36 9.55 -7.47 14.02
N VAL A 37 8.98 -8.02 15.07
CA VAL A 37 7.61 -7.68 15.48
C VAL A 37 7.70 -6.87 16.77
N VAL A 38 7.25 -5.62 16.70
CA VAL A 38 7.21 -4.68 17.82
C VAL A 38 5.77 -4.18 17.97
N ASP A 39 5.16 -4.37 19.12
CA ASP A 39 3.79 -3.95 19.44
C ASP A 39 2.76 -4.40 18.38
N GLY A 40 2.88 -5.64 17.92
CA GLY A 40 1.99 -6.22 16.90
C GLY A 40 2.20 -5.71 15.47
N LYS A 41 3.25 -4.92 15.23
CA LYS A 41 3.66 -4.40 13.91
C LYS A 41 4.89 -5.16 13.42
N LEU A 42 4.81 -5.76 12.24
CA LEU A 42 5.96 -6.33 11.53
C LEU A 42 6.74 -5.20 10.87
N LYS A 43 7.97 -5.00 11.29
CA LYS A 43 8.91 -4.05 10.70
C LYS A 43 9.90 -4.78 9.82
N ILE A 44 10.12 -4.26 8.61
CA ILE A 44 11.05 -4.80 7.61
C ILE A 44 11.93 -3.67 7.12
N TYR A 45 13.23 -3.79 7.32
CA TYR A 45 14.17 -2.74 6.93
C TYR A 45 15.56 -3.30 6.64
N SER A 46 16.39 -2.51 5.97
CA SER A 46 17.80 -2.78 5.79
C SER A 46 18.64 -1.90 6.70
N THR A 47 19.67 -2.46 7.33
CA THR A 47 20.61 -1.72 8.19
C THR A 47 21.67 -0.94 7.40
N ASP A 48 21.85 -1.25 6.12
CA ASP A 48 22.80 -0.60 5.25
C ASP A 48 22.14 0.00 4.01
N ASN A 49 22.77 1.03 3.45
CA ASN A 49 22.42 1.57 2.14
C ASN A 49 22.92 0.62 1.05
N LEU A 50 22.18 -0.47 0.85
CA LEU A 50 22.53 -1.45 -0.16
C LEU A 50 22.36 -0.87 -1.56
N ILE A 51 23.37 -1.02 -2.40
CA ILE A 51 23.33 -0.56 -3.79
C ILE A 51 22.51 -1.56 -4.61
N LYS A 52 21.29 -1.20 -4.97
CA LYS A 52 20.33 -2.01 -5.75
C LYS A 52 20.06 -3.42 -5.18
N PRO A 53 19.76 -3.58 -3.90
CA PRO A 53 19.38 -4.89 -3.41
C PRO A 53 18.02 -5.28 -3.97
N VAL A 54 17.89 -6.49 -4.48
CA VAL A 54 16.58 -7.11 -4.65
C VAL A 54 16.27 -7.82 -3.33
N ILE A 55 15.51 -7.15 -2.47
CA ILE A 55 15.00 -7.73 -1.23
C ILE A 55 13.53 -8.03 -1.47
N LYS A 56 13.18 -9.31 -1.53
CA LYS A 56 11.81 -9.75 -1.67
C LYS A 56 11.35 -10.43 -0.39
N VAL A 57 10.24 -9.95 0.16
CA VAL A 57 9.64 -10.49 1.38
C VAL A 57 8.25 -11.02 1.07
N GLN A 58 8.06 -12.31 1.29
CA GLN A 58 6.76 -12.96 1.15
C GLN A 58 6.12 -13.08 2.53
N ILE A 59 4.89 -12.57 2.65
CA ILE A 59 4.17 -12.52 3.92
C ILE A 59 2.81 -13.20 3.75
N GLY A 60 2.60 -14.28 4.52
CA GLY A 60 1.30 -14.87 4.73
C GLY A 60 0.65 -14.26 5.97
N ILE A 61 -0.61 -13.79 5.87
CA ILE A 61 -1.29 -13.12 6.97
C ILE A 61 -2.81 -13.35 6.90
N ASP A 62 -3.44 -13.57 8.03
CA ASP A 62 -4.89 -13.77 8.09
C ASP A 62 -5.66 -12.45 7.97
N SER A 63 -5.23 -11.42 8.70
CA SER A 63 -5.86 -10.10 8.66
C SER A 63 -4.83 -8.98 8.71
N LEU A 64 -5.12 -7.90 7.98
CA LEU A 64 -4.27 -6.75 7.81
C LEU A 64 -5.07 -5.47 8.03
N SER A 65 -4.55 -4.53 8.80
CA SER A 65 -5.21 -3.24 9.06
C SER A 65 -4.38 -2.05 8.58
N THR A 66 -3.06 -2.19 8.52
CA THR A 66 -2.20 -1.07 8.11
C THR A 66 -0.96 -1.59 7.39
N ILE A 67 -0.61 -0.93 6.29
CA ILE A 67 0.68 -1.05 5.63
C ILE A 67 1.29 0.34 5.51
N GLU A 68 2.50 0.50 6.00
CA GLU A 68 3.30 1.69 5.77
C GLU A 68 4.55 1.33 4.98
N ALA A 69 4.75 1.96 3.83
CA ALA A 69 5.92 1.80 2.99
C ALA A 69 6.66 3.12 2.83
N ARG A 70 7.95 3.11 3.12
CA ARG A 70 8.84 4.26 3.03
C ARG A 70 9.99 3.99 2.06
N GLY A 71 10.38 4.98 1.29
CA GLY A 71 11.47 4.88 0.33
C GLY A 71 10.98 4.47 -1.06
N ALA A 72 11.39 3.32 -1.58
CA ALA A 72 11.05 2.82 -2.92
C ALA A 72 10.54 1.37 -2.84
N SER A 73 9.61 1.10 -1.93
CA SER A 73 9.07 -0.23 -1.72
C SER A 73 7.90 -0.52 -2.66
N ASP A 74 7.79 -1.76 -3.11
CA ASP A 74 6.69 -2.24 -3.93
C ASP A 74 5.88 -3.29 -3.14
N ILE A 75 4.56 -3.10 -3.06
CA ILE A 75 3.62 -3.97 -2.34
C ILE A 75 2.68 -4.63 -3.34
N ASP A 76 2.58 -5.94 -3.33
CA ASP A 76 1.72 -6.71 -4.22
C ASP A 76 0.84 -7.71 -3.43
N PHE A 77 -0.47 -7.58 -3.57
CA PHE A 77 -1.44 -8.54 -3.04
C PHE A 77 -1.60 -9.71 -4.02
N LYS A 78 -1.06 -10.87 -3.66
CA LYS A 78 -1.04 -12.05 -4.54
C LYS A 78 -2.40 -12.71 -4.70
N ASN A 79 -3.29 -12.56 -3.73
CA ASN A 79 -4.69 -12.98 -3.80
C ASN A 79 -5.60 -11.84 -3.34
N SER A 80 -6.92 -12.02 -3.49
CA SER A 80 -7.90 -11.04 -3.03
C SER A 80 -8.12 -11.16 -1.52
N PHE A 81 -8.02 -10.03 -0.82
CA PHE A 81 -8.20 -9.93 0.62
C PHE A 81 -9.63 -9.56 0.98
N ALA A 82 -10.19 -10.24 1.99
CA ALA A 82 -11.39 -9.81 2.69
C ALA A 82 -10.98 -9.11 3.99
N LEU A 83 -11.23 -7.81 4.09
CA LEU A 83 -10.79 -6.99 5.21
C LEU A 83 -11.96 -6.16 5.76
N LYS A 84 -11.83 -5.74 7.02
CA LYS A 84 -12.73 -4.74 7.58
C LYS A 84 -12.22 -3.35 7.22
N ASP A 85 -11.10 -2.97 7.77
CA ASP A 85 -10.48 -1.67 7.53
C ASP A 85 -9.04 -1.88 7.07
N LEU A 86 -8.61 -1.14 6.05
CA LEU A 86 -7.23 -1.15 5.57
C LEU A 86 -6.74 0.28 5.35
N ASN A 87 -5.63 0.62 5.98
CA ASN A 87 -4.92 1.87 5.78
C ASN A 87 -3.58 1.62 5.07
N ILE A 88 -3.38 2.24 3.92
CA ILE A 88 -2.15 2.20 3.13
C ILE A 88 -1.47 3.57 3.18
N ILE A 89 -0.26 3.59 3.71
CA ILE A 89 0.55 4.80 3.83
C ILE A 89 1.79 4.65 2.97
N LEU A 90 1.89 5.43 1.90
CA LEU A 90 3.04 5.44 1.00
C LEU A 90 3.82 6.74 1.14
N ARG A 91 5.12 6.61 1.39
CA ARG A 91 6.04 7.74 1.48
C ARG A 91 7.23 7.54 0.54
N GLY A 92 7.53 8.56 -0.25
CA GLY A 92 8.60 8.50 -1.25
C GLY A 92 8.11 8.06 -2.63
N THR A 93 8.72 7.03 -3.21
CA THR A 93 8.38 6.51 -4.55
C THR A 93 7.77 5.11 -4.53
N SER A 94 7.17 4.75 -3.42
CA SER A 94 6.60 3.41 -3.21
C SER A 94 5.37 3.14 -4.08
N LYS A 95 5.13 1.86 -4.36
CA LYS A 95 3.96 1.42 -5.13
C LYS A 95 3.16 0.37 -4.37
N ALA A 96 1.86 0.29 -4.66
CA ALA A 96 0.98 -0.75 -4.14
C ALA A 96 0.00 -1.24 -5.20
N ASP A 97 -0.05 -2.56 -5.39
CA ASP A 97 -1.08 -3.25 -6.17
C ASP A 97 -1.98 -4.04 -5.20
N ILE A 98 -3.23 -3.61 -5.09
CA ILE A 98 -4.16 -4.04 -4.06
C ILE A 98 -5.32 -4.79 -4.69
N LYS A 99 -5.59 -5.98 -4.21
CA LYS A 99 -6.71 -6.82 -4.64
C LYS A 99 -7.61 -7.12 -3.45
N LEU A 100 -8.88 -6.73 -3.55
CA LEU A 100 -9.86 -6.91 -2.48
C LEU A 100 -11.05 -7.73 -2.97
N SER A 101 -11.45 -8.73 -2.21
CA SER A 101 -12.78 -9.33 -2.36
C SER A 101 -13.84 -8.50 -1.65
N SER A 102 -13.48 -7.88 -0.52
CA SER A 102 -14.31 -6.91 0.19
C SER A 102 -13.51 -6.10 1.19
N ALA A 103 -13.89 -4.83 1.39
CA ALA A 103 -13.45 -4.00 2.51
C ALA A 103 -14.61 -3.10 2.98
N GLN A 104 -14.70 -2.81 4.28
CA GLN A 104 -15.65 -1.81 4.78
C GLN A 104 -15.07 -0.40 4.58
N LYS A 105 -13.82 -0.20 4.97
CA LYS A 105 -13.13 1.09 4.82
C LYS A 105 -11.72 0.90 4.27
N LEU A 106 -11.41 1.66 3.25
CA LEU A 106 -10.09 1.73 2.64
C LEU A 106 -9.57 3.16 2.71
N GLU A 107 -8.37 3.35 3.21
CA GLU A 107 -7.71 4.65 3.34
C GLU A 107 -6.36 4.62 2.64
N PHE A 108 -6.10 5.62 1.80
CA PHE A 108 -4.81 5.86 1.15
C PHE A 108 -4.25 7.21 1.59
N ASP A 109 -3.06 7.22 2.18
CA ASP A 109 -2.26 8.41 2.47
C ASP A 109 -0.95 8.32 1.69
N ILE A 110 -0.81 9.17 0.67
CA ILE A 110 0.33 9.11 -0.25
C ILE A 110 1.07 10.43 -0.19
N GLN A 111 2.36 10.37 0.17
CA GLN A 111 3.24 11.53 0.23
C GLN A 111 4.47 11.30 -0.65
N GLY A 112 4.61 12.09 -1.71
CA GLY A 112 5.70 12.01 -2.67
C GLY A 112 5.23 11.60 -4.07
N ALA A 113 5.93 10.68 -4.73
CA ALA A 113 5.62 10.18 -6.08
C ALA A 113 5.12 8.74 -6.05
N GLY A 114 4.25 8.42 -5.12
CA GLY A 114 3.67 7.10 -4.94
C GLY A 114 2.69 6.70 -6.04
N LYS A 115 2.52 5.38 -6.23
CA LYS A 115 1.52 4.84 -7.15
C LYS A 115 0.68 3.80 -6.43
N ILE A 116 -0.65 3.90 -6.59
CA ILE A 116 -1.59 2.88 -6.12
C ILE A 116 -2.42 2.40 -7.30
N HIS A 117 -2.53 1.08 -7.43
CA HIS A 117 -3.57 0.43 -8.21
C HIS A 117 -4.38 -0.45 -7.26
N ALA A 118 -5.71 -0.28 -7.27
CA ALA A 118 -6.60 -1.07 -6.43
C ALA A 118 -7.80 -1.59 -7.21
N SER A 119 -8.16 -2.84 -6.94
CA SER A 119 -9.28 -3.51 -7.57
C SER A 119 -10.11 -4.32 -6.56
N GLY A 120 -11.39 -4.52 -6.87
CA GLY A 120 -12.32 -5.28 -6.04
C GLY A 120 -13.48 -4.43 -5.52
N VAL A 121 -13.85 -4.56 -4.25
CA VAL A 121 -14.99 -3.86 -3.65
C VAL A 121 -14.65 -3.26 -2.30
N ALA A 122 -15.08 -2.01 -2.07
CA ALA A 122 -15.00 -1.34 -0.78
C ALA A 122 -16.28 -0.54 -0.51
N ASP A 123 -16.77 -0.49 0.74
CA ASP A 123 -17.91 0.38 1.06
C ASP A 123 -17.49 1.86 1.02
N THR A 124 -16.39 2.19 1.68
CA THR A 124 -15.84 3.56 1.73
C THR A 124 -14.39 3.59 1.32
N LEU A 125 -14.05 4.50 0.39
CA LEU A 125 -12.70 4.81 -0.03
C LEU A 125 -12.36 6.26 0.32
N ASN A 126 -11.33 6.46 1.15
CA ASN A 126 -10.78 7.76 1.45
C ASN A 126 -9.35 7.86 0.88
N ILE A 127 -9.07 8.91 0.12
CA ILE A 127 -7.78 9.13 -0.52
C ILE A 127 -7.24 10.51 -0.14
N ARG A 128 -6.00 10.55 0.30
CA ARG A 128 -5.22 11.76 0.45
C ARG A 128 -3.90 11.61 -0.30
N GLY A 129 -3.66 12.50 -1.26
CA GLY A 129 -2.46 12.50 -2.07
C GLY A 129 -1.77 13.86 -2.04
N ASP A 130 -0.53 13.88 -1.54
CA ASP A 130 0.33 15.05 -1.51
C ASP A 130 1.60 14.82 -2.36
N GLY A 131 1.81 15.62 -3.39
CA GLY A 131 2.99 15.53 -4.26
C GLY A 131 2.64 15.21 -5.71
N ALA A 132 3.25 14.17 -6.30
CA ALA A 132 3.05 13.74 -7.69
C ALA A 132 2.55 12.29 -7.76
N SER A 133 1.45 12.01 -7.07
CA SER A 133 0.91 10.67 -6.91
C SER A 133 0.04 10.23 -8.09
N LYS A 134 0.08 8.94 -8.40
CA LYS A 134 -0.85 8.32 -9.35
C LYS A 134 -1.70 7.27 -8.63
N ILE A 135 -3.02 7.43 -8.70
CA ILE A 135 -3.98 6.56 -8.01
C ILE A 135 -4.98 6.05 -9.04
N ASP A 136 -4.99 4.75 -9.26
CA ASP A 136 -5.90 4.08 -10.17
C ASP A 136 -6.78 3.13 -9.36
N THR A 137 -8.02 3.53 -9.15
CA THR A 137 -9.05 2.75 -8.46
C THR A 137 -10.32 2.60 -9.32
N GLU A 138 -10.21 2.75 -10.62
CA GLU A 138 -11.34 2.58 -11.55
C GLU A 138 -11.99 1.18 -11.40
N LYS A 139 -11.17 0.16 -11.14
CA LYS A 139 -11.63 -1.24 -10.95
C LYS A 139 -11.99 -1.59 -9.50
N LEU A 140 -12.02 -0.60 -8.61
CA LEU A 140 -12.47 -0.73 -7.24
C LEU A 140 -13.88 -0.17 -7.11
N GLY A 141 -14.88 -1.04 -7.06
CA GLY A 141 -16.28 -0.63 -6.84
C GLY A 141 -16.43 -0.08 -5.42
N SER A 142 -16.57 1.26 -5.31
CA SER A 142 -16.76 1.92 -4.01
C SER A 142 -18.15 2.58 -3.94
N LYS A 143 -18.82 2.49 -2.79
CA LYS A 143 -20.10 3.20 -2.57
C LYS A 143 -19.86 4.67 -2.31
N VAL A 144 -18.96 4.96 -1.38
CA VAL A 144 -18.62 6.34 -0.98
C VAL A 144 -17.15 6.58 -1.23
N VAL A 145 -16.83 7.64 -1.98
CA VAL A 145 -15.45 8.08 -2.22
C VAL A 145 -15.26 9.50 -1.69
N ARG A 146 -14.21 9.69 -0.89
CA ARG A 146 -13.72 11.00 -0.48
C ARG A 146 -12.25 11.12 -0.89
N ILE A 147 -11.92 12.19 -1.59
CA ILE A 147 -10.57 12.36 -2.14
C ILE A 147 -10.09 13.80 -2.02
N GLU A 148 -8.89 13.98 -1.51
CA GLU A 148 -8.17 15.23 -1.45
C GLU A 148 -6.80 15.07 -2.10
N LEU A 149 -6.54 15.82 -3.15
CA LEU A 149 -5.27 15.81 -3.87
C LEU A 149 -4.62 17.19 -3.85
N ASN A 150 -3.33 17.22 -3.51
CA ASN A 150 -2.49 18.42 -3.54
C ASN A 150 -1.26 18.19 -4.43
N GLY A 151 -0.85 19.22 -5.16
CA GLY A 151 0.35 19.21 -6.00
C GLY A 151 0.06 18.84 -7.44
N ALA A 152 0.66 17.79 -7.97
CA ALA A 152 0.51 17.31 -9.35
C ALA A 152 0.05 15.85 -9.38
N SER A 153 -0.97 15.54 -8.59
CA SER A 153 -1.50 14.19 -8.44
C SER A 153 -2.62 13.88 -9.43
N HIS A 154 -2.74 12.62 -9.81
CA HIS A 154 -3.80 12.15 -10.68
C HIS A 154 -4.49 10.93 -10.04
N ALA A 155 -5.84 10.98 -9.99
CA ALA A 155 -6.64 9.86 -9.50
C ALA A 155 -7.77 9.52 -10.47
N GLU A 156 -7.97 8.22 -10.70
CA GLU A 156 -9.10 7.62 -11.38
C GLU A 156 -9.90 6.81 -10.36
N VAL A 157 -11.18 7.17 -10.17
CA VAL A 157 -12.02 6.60 -9.11
C VAL A 157 -13.41 6.24 -9.61
N PHE A 158 -14.06 5.30 -8.93
CA PHE A 158 -15.46 4.95 -9.17
C PHE A 158 -16.26 5.01 -7.87
N ALA A 159 -17.35 5.79 -7.86
CA ALA A 159 -18.27 5.90 -6.74
C ALA A 159 -19.71 5.61 -7.19
N SER A 160 -20.42 4.69 -6.54
CA SER A 160 -21.79 4.33 -6.89
C SER A 160 -22.88 5.10 -6.16
N GLU A 161 -22.58 5.68 -4.99
CA GLU A 161 -23.59 6.37 -4.17
C GLU A 161 -23.20 7.83 -3.87
N SER A 162 -21.96 8.10 -3.46
CA SER A 162 -21.52 9.44 -3.07
C SER A 162 -20.07 9.69 -3.41
N PHE A 163 -19.80 10.87 -3.97
CA PHE A 163 -18.47 11.35 -4.27
C PHE A 163 -18.25 12.75 -3.69
N ASP A 164 -17.14 12.94 -2.98
CA ASP A 164 -16.67 14.21 -2.46
C ASP A 164 -15.17 14.36 -2.80
N GLY A 165 -14.84 15.28 -3.68
CA GLY A 165 -13.50 15.41 -4.27
C GLY A 165 -12.98 16.82 -4.31
N HIS A 166 -11.76 17.01 -3.80
CA HIS A 166 -11.03 18.27 -3.84
C HIS A 166 -9.66 18.06 -4.48
N ALA A 167 -9.35 18.88 -5.48
CA ALA A 167 -8.07 18.86 -6.19
C ALA A 167 -7.46 20.26 -6.20
N PHE A 168 -6.23 20.37 -5.70
CA PHE A 168 -5.48 21.61 -5.61
C PHE A 168 -4.19 21.52 -6.44
N GLY A 169 -3.72 22.65 -6.92
CA GLY A 169 -2.55 22.75 -7.80
C GLY A 169 -2.86 22.31 -9.23
N VAL A 170 -2.07 21.38 -9.78
CA VAL A 170 -2.29 20.79 -11.11
C VAL A 170 -2.81 19.35 -11.00
N SER A 171 -3.50 19.04 -9.89
CA SER A 171 -4.07 17.72 -9.65
C SER A 171 -5.36 17.51 -10.45
N LYS A 172 -5.63 16.24 -10.80
CA LYS A 172 -6.81 15.83 -11.57
C LYS A 172 -7.49 14.63 -10.93
N ILE A 173 -8.81 14.66 -10.88
CA ILE A 173 -9.68 13.54 -10.50
C ILE A 173 -10.59 13.25 -11.68
N SER A 174 -10.71 11.98 -12.05
CA SER A 174 -11.60 11.48 -13.11
C SER A 174 -12.36 10.24 -12.66
#